data_f26e602e1f429c218cb79d044e61a0c5
#
_entry.id   f26e602e1f429c218cb79d044e61a0c5
#
_cell.length_a   1.000
_cell.length_b   1.000
_cell.length_c   1.000
_cell.angle_alpha   90.00
_cell.angle_beta   90.00
_cell.angle_gamma   90.00
#
_symmetry.space_group_name_H-M   'P 1'
#
loop_
_entity.id
_entity.type
_entity.pdbx_description
1 polymer ?
#
loop_
_entity_poly.entity_id
_entity_poly.type
_entity_poly.pdbx_seq_one_letter_code
_entity_poly.pdbx_strand_id
1 'polypeptide(L)'
;MAAGKYGTIVADPPWHYPFGHPAREHKKHPYPTMTIGQLCELPVSDWADQSAHLYLWTTNEHLRYAFGVLGAWGFTFKNVITWCKPGLGMGGTFRNSTELVLLGERGKHELKRRDVGTWHVWPKAQENSRKPDAFLDLVESVSHGPYLEMFARRNRIGWDTWGNESLEHIDYTFGWTAAA
;
A
#
# COMPACT_ATOMS: atom_id res chain seq x y z
N MET A 1 4.81 -13.70 18.30
CA MET A 1 5.38 -12.49 17.65
C MET A 1 5.60 -11.42 18.66
N ALA A 2 6.70 -10.66 18.59
CA ALA A 2 6.76 -9.42 19.33
C ALA A 2 5.76 -8.46 18.69
N ALA A 3 4.63 -8.19 19.37
CA ALA A 3 3.65 -7.20 18.96
C ALA A 3 4.33 -5.83 18.87
N GLY A 4 4.00 -5.04 17.85
CA GLY A 4 4.41 -3.66 17.80
C GLY A 4 5.85 -3.40 17.35
N LYS A 5 6.32 -4.09 16.31
CA LYS A 5 7.71 -3.94 15.84
C LYS A 5 7.92 -2.74 14.89
N TYR A 6 6.95 -2.43 14.00
CA TYR A 6 7.18 -1.50 12.90
C TYR A 6 6.67 -0.10 13.19
N GLY A 7 7.57 0.90 13.16
CA GLY A 7 7.23 2.32 13.23
C GLY A 7 6.67 2.87 11.92
N THR A 8 6.97 2.22 10.80
CA THR A 8 6.45 2.62 9.49
C THR A 8 6.10 1.40 8.64
N ILE A 9 4.88 1.38 8.14
CA ILE A 9 4.37 0.32 7.25
C ILE A 9 3.96 0.95 5.92
N VAL A 10 4.41 0.36 4.83
CA VAL A 10 3.93 0.65 3.46
C VAL A 10 3.17 -0.56 2.96
N ALA A 11 1.98 -0.36 2.42
CA ALA A 11 1.14 -1.43 1.88
C ALA A 11 0.61 -1.08 0.49
N ASP A 12 0.78 -1.98 -0.48
CA ASP A 12 0.18 -1.91 -1.83
C ASP A 12 -0.73 -3.12 -2.06
N PRO A 13 -1.95 -3.13 -1.47
CA PRO A 13 -2.81 -4.30 -1.51
C PRO A 13 -3.22 -4.68 -2.92
N PRO A 14 -3.33 -5.98 -3.22
CA PRO A 14 -3.87 -6.49 -4.47
C PRO A 14 -5.40 -6.36 -4.46
N TRP A 15 -5.90 -5.14 -4.61
CA TRP A 15 -7.31 -4.83 -4.57
C TRP A 15 -8.13 -5.68 -5.54
N HIS A 16 -9.21 -6.28 -5.05
CA HIS A 16 -10.15 -7.01 -5.89
C HIS A 16 -11.08 -6.04 -6.62
N TYR A 17 -11.17 -6.19 -7.93
CA TYR A 17 -12.13 -5.46 -8.75
C TYR A 17 -13.36 -6.34 -8.97
N PRO A 18 -14.56 -5.93 -8.51
CA PRO A 18 -15.77 -6.72 -8.73
C PRO A 18 -16.03 -6.92 -10.23
N PHE A 19 -16.61 -8.08 -10.56
CA PHE A 19 -17.00 -8.43 -11.93
C PHE A 19 -17.87 -7.33 -12.56
N GLY A 20 -17.64 -7.03 -13.83
CA GLY A 20 -18.45 -6.08 -14.60
C GLY A 20 -17.76 -4.77 -14.98
N HIS A 21 -16.46 -4.63 -14.75
CA HIS A 21 -15.74 -3.49 -15.32
C HIS A 21 -15.48 -3.75 -16.82
N PRO A 22 -16.09 -2.97 -17.76
CA PRO A 22 -16.07 -3.25 -19.21
C PRO A 22 -14.68 -3.42 -19.83
N ALA A 23 -13.64 -2.84 -19.19
CA ALA A 23 -12.25 -2.95 -19.66
C ALA A 23 -11.55 -4.25 -19.18
N ARG A 24 -12.22 -5.12 -18.39
CA ARG A 24 -11.57 -6.27 -17.72
C ARG A 24 -12.30 -7.61 -17.86
N GLU A 25 -13.43 -7.67 -18.56
CA GLU A 25 -14.18 -8.92 -18.77
C GLU A 25 -13.37 -10.07 -19.40
N HIS A 26 -12.19 -9.78 -19.96
CA HIS A 26 -11.38 -10.77 -20.67
C HIS A 26 -9.94 -10.93 -20.15
N LYS A 27 -9.55 -10.26 -19.07
CA LYS A 27 -8.19 -10.43 -18.51
C LYS A 27 -8.26 -10.93 -17.08
N LYS A 28 -7.93 -12.23 -16.89
CA LYS A 28 -7.58 -12.74 -15.56
C LYS A 28 -6.49 -11.84 -14.97
N HIS A 29 -6.63 -11.43 -13.69
CA HIS A 29 -5.55 -10.77 -13.00
C HIS A 29 -4.31 -11.69 -13.03
N PRO A 30 -3.12 -11.17 -13.37
CA PRO A 30 -1.92 -11.99 -13.41
C PRO A 30 -1.48 -12.47 -12.01
N TYR A 31 -2.13 -11.99 -10.96
CA TYR A 31 -1.86 -12.34 -9.54
C TYR A 31 -3.18 -12.43 -8.76
N PRO A 32 -3.20 -13.20 -7.65
CA PRO A 32 -4.35 -13.29 -6.75
C PRO A 32 -4.70 -11.91 -6.17
N THR A 33 -6.01 -11.62 -6.08
CA THR A 33 -6.53 -10.39 -5.48
C THR A 33 -7.19 -10.69 -4.15
N MET A 34 -7.30 -9.68 -3.27
CA MET A 34 -7.96 -9.80 -1.97
C MET A 34 -9.22 -8.93 -1.93
N THR A 35 -10.29 -9.48 -1.38
CA THR A 35 -11.51 -8.72 -1.08
C THR A 35 -11.25 -7.71 0.04
N ILE A 36 -12.11 -6.70 0.16
CA ILE A 36 -12.02 -5.70 1.24
C ILE A 36 -12.09 -6.36 2.62
N GLY A 37 -12.97 -7.38 2.78
CA GLY A 37 -13.07 -8.15 4.02
C GLY A 37 -11.75 -8.82 4.38
N GLN A 38 -11.14 -9.55 3.43
CA GLN A 38 -9.84 -10.20 3.64
C GLN A 38 -8.73 -9.20 3.98
N LEU A 39 -8.73 -8.01 3.36
CA LEU A 39 -7.77 -6.97 3.71
C LEU A 39 -7.98 -6.47 5.14
N CYS A 40 -9.23 -6.24 5.55
CA CYS A 40 -9.53 -5.79 6.91
C CYS A 40 -9.16 -6.81 7.98
N GLU A 41 -9.15 -8.10 7.66
CA GLU A 41 -8.80 -9.20 8.58
C GLU A 41 -7.29 -9.39 8.78
N LEU A 42 -6.45 -8.74 7.96
CA LEU A 42 -4.99 -8.82 8.15
C LEU A 42 -4.59 -8.22 9.49
N PRO A 43 -3.71 -8.88 10.27
CA PRO A 43 -3.34 -8.46 11.62
C PRO A 43 -2.30 -7.33 11.62
N VAL A 44 -2.51 -6.31 10.80
CA VAL A 44 -1.56 -5.19 10.64
C VAL A 44 -1.40 -4.41 11.94
N SER A 45 -2.48 -4.32 12.72
CA SER A 45 -2.44 -3.71 14.06
C SER A 45 -1.47 -4.40 15.01
N ASP A 46 -1.23 -5.71 14.83
CA ASP A 46 -0.30 -6.47 15.70
C ASP A 46 1.15 -6.27 15.26
N TRP A 47 1.37 -5.91 14.00
CA TRP A 47 2.71 -5.63 13.46
C TRP A 47 3.16 -4.20 13.71
N ALA A 48 2.21 -3.28 13.73
CA ALA A 48 2.47 -1.86 13.96
C ALA A 48 2.87 -1.58 15.42
N ASP A 49 3.87 -0.71 15.61
CA ASP A 49 4.18 -0.15 16.93
C ASP A 49 2.97 0.64 17.47
N GLN A 50 2.98 0.93 18.77
CA GLN A 50 1.97 1.80 19.41
C GLN A 50 1.98 3.21 18.81
N SER A 51 3.13 3.66 18.31
CA SER A 51 3.29 4.89 17.53
C SER A 51 3.84 4.54 16.16
N ALA A 52 3.01 4.64 15.12
CA ALA A 52 3.38 4.22 13.78
C ALA A 52 2.70 5.05 12.67
N HIS A 53 3.35 5.10 11.50
CA HIS A 53 2.76 5.57 10.26
C HIS A 53 2.41 4.39 9.34
N LEU A 54 1.28 4.52 8.65
CA LEU A 54 0.86 3.64 7.56
C LEU A 54 0.75 4.44 6.26
N TYR A 55 1.37 3.95 5.20
CA TYR A 55 1.23 4.44 3.84
C TYR A 55 0.51 3.40 3.01
N LEU A 56 -0.79 3.60 2.79
CA LEU A 56 -1.67 2.65 2.10
C LEU A 56 -1.93 3.11 0.67
N TRP A 57 -1.36 2.40 -0.31
CA TRP A 57 -1.60 2.61 -1.72
C TRP A 57 -3.03 2.24 -2.12
N THR A 58 -3.64 3.09 -2.90
CA THR A 58 -4.97 2.85 -3.47
C THR A 58 -5.13 3.50 -4.84
N THR A 59 -6.16 3.10 -5.56
CA THR A 59 -6.57 3.71 -6.82
C THR A 59 -7.80 4.58 -6.61
N ASN A 60 -8.12 5.45 -7.57
CA ASN A 60 -9.35 6.26 -7.53
C ASN A 60 -10.60 5.40 -7.30
N GLU A 61 -10.63 4.19 -7.88
CA GLU A 61 -11.77 3.26 -7.77
C GLU A 61 -11.93 2.69 -6.36
N HIS A 62 -10.80 2.38 -5.70
CA HIS A 62 -10.80 1.78 -4.36
C HIS A 62 -10.68 2.78 -3.22
N LEU A 63 -10.52 4.07 -3.51
CA LEU A 63 -10.30 5.11 -2.51
C LEU A 63 -11.33 5.06 -1.38
N ARG A 64 -12.61 4.93 -1.72
CA ARG A 64 -13.71 4.88 -0.73
C ARG A 64 -13.60 3.69 0.25
N TYR A 65 -13.01 2.60 -0.18
CA TYR A 65 -12.82 1.40 0.64
C TYR A 65 -11.52 1.45 1.44
N ALA A 66 -10.50 2.13 0.91
CA ALA A 66 -9.19 2.24 1.54
C ALA A 66 -9.25 2.92 2.92
N PHE A 67 -10.16 3.87 3.12
CA PHE A 67 -10.39 4.47 4.45
C PHE A 67 -10.87 3.44 5.47
N GLY A 68 -11.75 2.52 5.06
CA GLY A 68 -12.22 1.43 5.92
C GLY A 68 -11.11 0.45 6.29
N VAL A 69 -10.28 0.07 5.32
CA VAL A 69 -9.12 -0.81 5.54
C VAL A 69 -8.11 -0.15 6.48
N LEU A 70 -7.78 1.14 6.25
CA LEU A 70 -6.89 1.90 7.11
C LEU A 70 -7.39 1.93 8.56
N GLY A 71 -8.70 2.16 8.76
CA GLY A 71 -9.33 2.15 10.08
C GLY A 71 -9.33 0.76 10.72
N ALA A 72 -9.62 -0.32 9.96
CA ALA A 72 -9.59 -1.70 10.44
C ALA A 72 -8.20 -2.12 10.93
N TRP A 73 -7.14 -1.58 10.32
CA TRP A 73 -5.75 -1.80 10.73
C TRP A 73 -5.31 -0.94 11.93
N GLY A 74 -6.24 -0.15 12.51
CA GLY A 74 -6.01 0.63 13.73
C GLY A 74 -5.32 1.97 13.51
N PHE A 75 -5.40 2.53 12.29
CA PHE A 75 -4.83 3.84 11.97
C PHE A 75 -5.90 4.91 11.76
N THR A 76 -5.57 6.13 12.14
CA THR A 76 -6.38 7.34 11.88
C THR A 76 -5.85 8.06 10.65
N PHE A 77 -6.70 8.36 9.70
CA PHE A 77 -6.34 9.08 8.49
C PHE A 77 -5.76 10.47 8.80
N LYS A 78 -4.69 10.84 8.11
CA LYS A 78 -4.03 12.16 8.22
C LYS A 78 -4.00 12.92 6.91
N ASN A 79 -3.59 12.30 5.81
CA ASN A 79 -3.41 12.99 4.54
C ASN A 79 -3.50 12.04 3.34
N VAL A 80 -3.62 12.61 2.15
CA VAL A 80 -3.49 11.91 0.87
C VAL A 80 -2.24 12.39 0.17
N ILE A 81 -1.40 11.45 -0.24
CA ILE A 81 -0.25 11.70 -1.12
C ILE A 81 -0.64 11.21 -2.52
N THR A 82 -0.39 12.02 -3.53
CA THR A 82 -0.77 11.73 -4.92
C THR A 82 0.47 11.51 -5.78
N TRP A 83 0.56 10.33 -6.38
CA TRP A 83 1.50 10.09 -7.47
C TRP A 83 0.86 10.50 -8.79
N CYS A 84 1.38 11.58 -9.39
CA CYS A 84 1.03 12.03 -10.73
C CYS A 84 1.88 11.28 -11.75
N LYS A 85 1.24 10.43 -12.57
CA LYS A 85 1.91 9.62 -13.57
C LYS A 85 2.10 10.40 -14.86
N PRO A 86 3.28 10.40 -15.48
CA PRO A 86 3.42 10.88 -16.83
C PRO A 86 2.51 10.10 -17.80
N GLY A 87 1.75 10.81 -18.61
CA GLY A 87 0.84 10.25 -19.60
C GLY A 87 -0.51 9.80 -19.05
N LEU A 88 -1.41 9.44 -19.97
CA LEU A 88 -2.78 9.04 -19.67
C LEU A 88 -2.88 7.52 -19.50
N GLY A 89 -3.49 7.10 -18.41
CA GLY A 89 -3.88 5.72 -18.16
C GLY A 89 -5.22 5.35 -18.79
N MET A 90 -5.77 4.19 -18.48
CA MET A 90 -7.14 3.81 -18.85
C MET A 90 -8.14 4.47 -17.90
N GLY A 91 -9.36 4.67 -18.35
CA GLY A 91 -10.46 5.20 -17.55
C GLY A 91 -11.69 5.42 -18.45
N GLY A 92 -12.89 5.31 -17.87
CA GLY A 92 -14.15 5.47 -18.58
C GLY A 92 -14.48 6.94 -18.85
N THR A 93 -14.64 7.75 -17.81
CA THR A 93 -15.00 9.17 -17.92
C THR A 93 -13.76 10.05 -18.04
N PHE A 94 -12.82 9.89 -17.11
CA PHE A 94 -11.49 10.52 -17.15
C PHE A 94 -10.40 9.46 -17.27
N ARG A 95 -9.31 9.83 -17.95
CA ARG A 95 -8.14 8.96 -18.05
C ARG A 95 -7.34 9.03 -16.74
N ASN A 96 -7.18 7.88 -16.09
CA ASN A 96 -6.48 7.80 -14.80
C ASN A 96 -4.98 8.11 -14.98
N SER A 97 -4.54 9.25 -14.45
CA SER A 97 -3.14 9.68 -14.46
C SER A 97 -2.56 9.77 -13.05
N THR A 98 -3.30 9.33 -12.04
CA THR A 98 -2.87 9.38 -10.64
C THR A 98 -3.06 8.02 -9.96
N GLU A 99 -2.23 7.78 -8.93
CA GLU A 99 -2.51 6.85 -7.84
C GLU A 99 -2.36 7.59 -6.51
N LEU A 100 -3.00 7.05 -5.48
CA LEU A 100 -3.11 7.71 -4.19
C LEU A 100 -2.48 6.84 -3.10
N VAL A 101 -1.93 7.51 -2.09
CA VAL A 101 -1.48 6.88 -0.85
C VAL A 101 -2.18 7.57 0.30
N LEU A 102 -2.90 6.81 1.11
CA LEU A 102 -3.44 7.32 2.37
C LEU A 102 -2.36 7.24 3.44
N LEU A 103 -2.02 8.38 4.03
CA LEU A 103 -1.21 8.43 5.25
C LEU A 103 -2.13 8.25 6.45
N GLY A 104 -1.89 7.19 7.21
CA GLY A 104 -2.49 6.93 8.51
C GLY A 104 -1.48 7.07 9.63
N GLU A 105 -1.94 7.48 10.81
CA GLU A 105 -1.16 7.53 12.04
C GLU A 105 -1.83 6.72 13.13
N ARG A 106 -1.03 5.99 13.88
CA ARG A 106 -1.40 5.34 15.14
C ARG A 106 -0.58 5.94 16.26
N GLY A 107 -1.21 6.25 17.40
CA GLY A 107 -0.52 6.94 18.49
C GLY A 107 -0.02 8.32 18.05
N LYS A 108 1.23 8.64 18.41
CA LYS A 108 1.91 9.87 18.01
C LYS A 108 3.29 9.53 17.47
N HIS A 109 3.40 9.36 16.16
CA HIS A 109 4.67 9.07 15.49
C HIS A 109 5.29 10.36 14.95
N GLU A 110 6.51 10.68 15.38
CA GLU A 110 7.16 11.92 14.96
C GLU A 110 7.63 11.84 13.51
N LEU A 111 7.47 12.97 12.81
CA LEU A 111 7.98 13.14 11.45
C LEU A 111 9.43 13.65 11.51
N LYS A 112 10.31 13.07 10.70
CA LYS A 112 11.70 13.55 10.51
C LYS A 112 11.74 14.94 9.89
N ARG A 113 10.75 15.25 9.01
CA ARG A 113 10.63 16.53 8.31
C ARG A 113 9.17 16.82 7.97
N ARG A 114 8.83 18.09 7.74
CA ARG A 114 7.46 18.54 7.46
C ARG A 114 7.33 19.42 6.22
N ASP A 115 8.41 19.60 5.47
CA ASP A 115 8.53 20.44 4.28
C ASP A 115 8.34 19.67 2.97
N VAL A 116 7.49 18.62 3.01
CA VAL A 116 7.20 17.75 1.86
C VAL A 116 5.78 17.97 1.38
N GLY A 117 5.63 18.17 0.07
CA GLY A 117 4.32 18.33 -0.56
C GLY A 117 3.54 17.04 -0.67
N THR A 118 2.24 17.13 -0.96
CA THR A 118 1.33 15.99 -1.05
C THR A 118 1.17 15.43 -2.46
N TRP A 119 1.84 15.96 -3.46
CA TRP A 119 1.84 15.43 -4.82
C TRP A 119 3.25 15.33 -5.38
N HIS A 120 3.48 14.26 -6.15
CA HIS A 120 4.80 13.98 -6.71
C HIS A 120 4.66 13.45 -8.14
N VAL A 121 5.62 13.82 -8.99
CA VAL A 121 5.75 13.27 -10.34
C VAL A 121 6.94 12.33 -10.35
N TRP A 122 6.66 11.04 -10.45
CA TRP A 122 7.70 10.02 -10.59
C TRP A 122 7.48 9.23 -11.89
N PRO A 123 8.55 8.81 -12.56
CA PRO A 123 8.44 7.94 -13.72
C PRO A 123 7.77 6.61 -13.32
N LYS A 124 7.05 6.01 -14.25
CA LYS A 124 6.56 4.63 -14.08
C LYS A 124 7.76 3.69 -14.09
N ALA A 125 7.75 2.69 -13.23
CA ALA A 125 8.68 1.57 -13.36
C ALA A 125 8.44 0.85 -14.70
N GLN A 126 9.48 0.20 -15.23
CA GLN A 126 9.37 -0.59 -16.47
C GLN A 126 8.47 -1.82 -16.27
N GLU A 127 8.42 -2.36 -15.05
CA GLU A 127 7.57 -3.47 -14.67
C GLU A 127 6.14 -3.00 -14.38
N ASN A 128 5.17 -3.75 -14.89
CA ASN A 128 3.75 -3.43 -14.68
C ASN A 128 3.38 -3.43 -13.19
N SER A 129 2.67 -2.39 -12.76
CA SER A 129 2.14 -2.21 -11.40
C SER A 129 3.18 -2.00 -10.29
N ARG A 130 4.48 -1.96 -10.59
CA ARG A 130 5.51 -1.63 -9.59
C ARG A 130 5.43 -0.15 -9.22
N LYS A 131 5.47 0.13 -7.91
CA LYS A 131 5.50 1.50 -7.40
C LYS A 131 6.91 2.10 -7.56
N PRO A 132 7.03 3.44 -7.71
CA PRO A 132 8.32 4.10 -7.84
C PRO A 132 9.22 3.89 -6.61
N ASP A 133 10.52 3.62 -6.82
CA ASP A 133 11.51 3.52 -5.73
C ASP A 133 11.62 4.84 -4.95
N ALA A 134 11.51 5.96 -5.64
CA ALA A 134 11.50 7.29 -5.06
C ALA A 134 10.38 7.50 -4.00
N PHE A 135 9.32 6.69 -4.04
CA PHE A 135 8.31 6.72 -2.98
C PHE A 135 8.86 6.17 -1.65
N LEU A 136 9.60 5.07 -1.67
CA LEU A 136 10.22 4.54 -0.44
C LEU A 136 11.31 5.48 0.08
N ASP A 137 12.06 6.15 -0.81
CA ASP A 137 13.03 7.21 -0.43
C ASP A 137 12.30 8.36 0.29
N LEU A 138 11.13 8.77 -0.24
CA LEU A 138 10.28 9.77 0.40
C LEU A 138 9.85 9.32 1.79
N VAL A 139 9.32 8.09 1.94
CA VAL A 139 8.89 7.53 3.22
C VAL A 139 10.02 7.53 4.23
N GLU A 140 11.22 7.06 3.85
CA GLU A 140 12.41 7.07 4.71
C GLU A 140 12.83 8.49 5.14
N SER A 141 12.63 9.48 4.26
CA SER A 141 12.95 10.88 4.57
C SER A 141 11.99 11.52 5.57
N VAL A 142 10.77 10.99 5.68
CA VAL A 142 9.66 11.57 6.46
C VAL A 142 9.39 10.81 7.75
N SER A 143 9.46 9.49 7.73
CA SER A 143 9.04 8.63 8.84
C SER A 143 10.21 7.82 9.41
N HIS A 144 10.15 7.51 10.70
CA HIS A 144 11.12 6.64 11.36
C HIS A 144 10.77 5.17 11.18
N GLY A 145 11.80 4.30 11.09
CA GLY A 145 11.64 2.85 11.15
C GLY A 145 11.45 2.31 12.57
N PRO A 146 11.50 1.00 12.70
CA PRO A 146 11.70 -0.03 11.69
C PRO A 146 10.62 -0.04 10.60
N TYR A 147 11.01 -0.45 9.37
CA TYR A 147 10.14 -0.39 8.19
C TYR A 147 9.66 -1.76 7.77
N LEU A 148 8.38 -1.84 7.33
CA LEU A 148 7.77 -3.00 6.71
C LEU A 148 7.14 -2.60 5.36
N GLU A 149 7.49 -3.29 4.27
CA GLU A 149 6.75 -3.24 3.00
C GLU A 149 5.85 -4.47 2.88
N MET A 150 4.53 -4.25 2.94
CA MET A 150 3.53 -5.30 2.74
C MET A 150 3.19 -5.43 1.26
N PHE A 151 2.94 -6.69 0.83
CA PHE A 151 2.71 -7.04 -0.58
C PHE A 151 3.91 -6.71 -1.46
N ALA A 152 5.10 -6.78 -0.86
CA ALA A 152 6.36 -6.43 -1.50
C ALA A 152 6.65 -7.33 -2.71
N ARG A 153 7.19 -6.71 -3.77
CA ARG A 153 7.66 -7.39 -4.98
C ARG A 153 9.17 -7.35 -5.14
N ARG A 154 9.86 -6.85 -4.11
CA ARG A 154 11.30 -6.68 -4.09
C ARG A 154 11.78 -6.61 -2.66
N ASN A 155 13.08 -6.82 -2.46
CA ASN A 155 13.72 -6.54 -1.18
C ASN A 155 14.41 -5.17 -1.24
N ARG A 156 14.38 -4.44 -0.12
CA ARG A 156 15.10 -3.18 0.08
C ARG A 156 15.89 -3.26 1.38
N ILE A 157 17.17 -2.86 1.33
CA ILE A 157 18.02 -2.82 2.52
C ILE A 157 17.38 -1.92 3.59
N GLY A 158 17.29 -2.42 4.82
CA GLY A 158 16.67 -1.70 5.94
C GLY A 158 15.14 -1.85 6.04
N TRP A 159 14.53 -2.65 5.18
CA TRP A 159 13.11 -2.98 5.18
C TRP A 159 12.90 -4.47 5.39
N ASP A 160 11.98 -4.81 6.28
CA ASP A 160 11.38 -6.13 6.29
C ASP A 160 10.29 -6.17 5.21
N THR A 161 10.06 -7.34 4.61
CA THR A 161 9.07 -7.51 3.54
C THR A 161 8.07 -8.60 3.87
N TRP A 162 6.82 -8.40 3.48
CA TRP A 162 5.77 -9.40 3.54
C TRP A 162 5.00 -9.41 2.21
N GLY A 163 5.00 -10.53 1.51
CA GLY A 163 4.33 -10.66 0.21
C GLY A 163 4.75 -11.91 -0.55
N ASN A 164 4.03 -12.26 -1.62
CA ASN A 164 4.24 -13.49 -2.37
C ASN A 164 5.50 -13.50 -3.26
N GLU A 165 6.07 -12.33 -3.55
CA GLU A 165 7.20 -12.19 -4.46
C GLU A 165 8.49 -11.77 -3.73
N SER A 166 8.47 -11.66 -2.39
CA SER A 166 9.66 -11.36 -1.60
C SER A 166 10.46 -12.61 -1.29
N LEU A 167 11.80 -12.52 -1.35
CA LEU A 167 12.72 -13.65 -1.11
C LEU A 167 12.84 -14.03 0.37
N GLU A 168 12.48 -13.13 1.29
CA GLU A 168 12.48 -13.33 2.73
C GLU A 168 11.04 -13.29 3.24
N HIS A 169 10.46 -14.46 3.47
CA HIS A 169 9.17 -14.56 4.12
C HIS A 169 9.34 -14.33 5.62
N ILE A 170 8.65 -13.34 6.15
CA ILE A 170 8.18 -13.46 7.52
C ILE A 170 7.14 -14.59 7.47
N ASP A 171 7.47 -15.76 8.09
CA ASP A 171 6.63 -16.95 8.13
C ASP A 171 5.31 -16.63 8.86
N TYR A 172 4.33 -16.14 8.13
CA TYR A 172 2.95 -16.12 8.56
C TYR A 172 2.17 -17.07 7.67
N THR A 173 1.96 -18.29 8.15
CA THR A 173 1.00 -19.24 7.59
C THR A 173 -0.44 -18.71 7.77
N PHE A 174 -0.77 -17.61 7.12
CA PHE A 174 -2.14 -17.30 6.79
C PHE A 174 -2.41 -18.00 5.46
N GLY A 175 -3.29 -19.02 5.51
CA GLY A 175 -3.70 -19.75 4.32
C GLY A 175 -4.28 -18.82 3.26
N TRP A 176 -3.46 -18.45 2.31
CA TRP A 176 -3.89 -17.82 1.07
C TRP A 176 -4.61 -18.86 0.23
N THR A 177 -5.90 -19.01 0.43
CA THR A 177 -6.75 -19.66 -0.57
C THR A 177 -7.13 -18.57 -1.57
N ALA A 178 -6.61 -18.69 -2.82
CA ALA A 178 -7.08 -17.88 -3.93
C ALA A 178 -8.61 -17.97 -3.97
N ALA A 179 -9.30 -16.84 -3.93
CA ALA A 179 -10.73 -16.82 -4.20
C ALA A 179 -10.96 -17.32 -5.63
N ALA A 180 -11.71 -18.40 -5.76
CA ALA A 180 -12.11 -19.03 -7.03
C ALA A 180 -13.00 -18.11 -7.87
#